data_5084bc029a4b19a664e32a3e8fef438a
#
_entry.id   5084bc029a4b19a664e32a3e8fef438a
#
_cell.length_a   1.000
_cell.length_b   1.000
_cell.length_c   1.000
_cell.angle_alpha   90.00
_cell.angle_beta   90.00
_cell.angle_gamma   90.00
#
_symmetry.space_group_name_H-M   'P 1'
#
loop_
_entity.id
_entity.type
_entity.pdbx_description
1 polymer ?
#
loop_
_entity_poly.entity_id
_entity_poly.type
_entity_poly.pdbx_seq_one_letter_code
_entity_poly.pdbx_strand_id
1 'polypeptide(L)'
;MNRIVFVFACLNLFLFTLPLSAQNEEAKPPKRFFGFRSLKDTATNEKKGTFILPLIYYTPDIRWAGGVAGIYYFKLPAKKASEKETRVSNIQFLTDYTQNKQLDVWGQWNIFTRNEDYLLKGEFRYRDFPDRFYGIGNNSNLNQVEKYEYSLLSFKSLFLKQVKPSLFLGFDYHLEKQFGFKYTPQASLESGQIPGSRGGVQSAVGLVSLYDNRDNVINAYKGNLFELSSYFYLPAIGSTYRFTYINSLYQKYWQIKPKHIIALQARGRYGFGEVPFLDLSTLGNDDLLRGYPKNRFRDINFIGSQLEYRFPLFWRLGMVAFVGAGDVYRNTSDLSFQNIKYSLGTGIRFAVNPAERLNLRLDYGLGKEGGFFYFIVGESF
;
A
#
# COMPACT_ATOMS: atom_id res chain seq x y z
N MET A 1 -24.17 16.15 15.22
CA MET A 1 -24.24 16.98 13.98
C MET A 1 -23.19 16.41 13.04
N ASN A 2 -23.65 15.57 12.10
CA ASN A 2 -22.79 14.82 11.18
C ASN A 2 -22.15 15.72 10.13
N ARG A 3 -20.85 15.95 10.22
CA ARG A 3 -20.09 16.54 9.12
C ARG A 3 -19.55 15.40 8.24
N ILE A 4 -20.25 15.19 7.15
CA ILE A 4 -19.79 14.33 6.05
C ILE A 4 -18.58 15.03 5.43
N VAL A 5 -17.39 14.42 5.57
CA VAL A 5 -16.18 14.87 4.89
C VAL A 5 -16.22 14.32 3.47
N PHE A 6 -16.66 15.15 2.52
CA PHE A 6 -16.56 14.85 1.09
C PHE A 6 -15.11 15.02 0.66
N VAL A 7 -14.43 13.92 0.37
CA VAL A 7 -13.19 13.94 -0.41
C VAL A 7 -13.59 13.96 -1.89
N PHE A 8 -13.71 15.15 -2.46
CA PHE A 8 -13.86 15.29 -3.91
C PHE A 8 -12.48 15.16 -4.56
N ALA A 9 -12.16 13.99 -5.09
CA ALA A 9 -11.18 13.88 -6.16
C ALA A 9 -11.91 14.26 -7.46
N CYS A 10 -11.81 15.53 -7.87
CA CYS A 10 -12.32 15.96 -9.17
C CYS A 10 -11.44 15.38 -10.27
N LEU A 11 -11.79 14.19 -10.76
CA LEU A 11 -11.36 13.73 -12.07
C LEU A 11 -12.24 14.43 -13.08
N ASN A 12 -11.72 15.46 -13.78
CA ASN A 12 -12.39 16.02 -14.95
C ASN A 12 -12.42 14.96 -16.05
N LEU A 13 -13.52 14.20 -16.10
CA LEU A 13 -13.89 13.37 -17.24
C LEU A 13 -14.44 14.30 -18.32
N PHE A 14 -13.61 14.73 -19.25
CA PHE A 14 -14.09 15.26 -20.53
C PHE A 14 -14.73 14.12 -21.33
N LEU A 15 -16.05 14.03 -21.28
CA LEU A 15 -16.85 13.25 -22.20
C LEU A 15 -16.84 13.95 -23.56
N PHE A 16 -15.96 13.53 -24.45
CA PHE A 16 -16.11 13.81 -25.87
C PHE A 16 -17.08 12.79 -26.47
N THR A 17 -18.25 13.26 -26.82
CA THR A 17 -19.20 12.58 -27.71
C THR A 17 -18.58 12.53 -29.10
N LEU A 18 -18.23 11.35 -29.61
CA LEU A 18 -17.86 11.15 -30.99
C LEU A 18 -19.08 10.63 -31.77
N PRO A 19 -19.37 11.21 -32.94
CA PRO A 19 -20.41 10.68 -33.82
C PRO A 19 -19.95 9.37 -34.49
N LEU A 20 -20.87 8.40 -34.57
CA LEU A 20 -20.70 7.20 -35.39
C LEU A 20 -20.64 7.60 -36.86
N SER A 21 -19.53 7.38 -37.51
CA SER A 21 -19.42 7.23 -38.95
C SER A 21 -18.52 6.06 -39.26
N ALA A 22 -19.10 5.04 -39.82
CA ALA A 22 -18.37 3.90 -40.38
C ALA A 22 -17.79 4.31 -41.73
N GLN A 23 -16.46 4.32 -41.86
CA GLN A 23 -15.77 4.18 -43.13
C GLN A 23 -14.41 3.54 -42.92
N ASN A 24 -14.11 2.53 -43.75
CA ASN A 24 -12.83 1.83 -43.82
C ASN A 24 -11.75 2.80 -44.31
N GLU A 25 -10.75 3.07 -43.48
CA GLU A 25 -9.46 3.63 -43.92
C GLU A 25 -8.32 2.91 -43.18
N GLU A 26 -7.27 2.63 -43.94
CA GLU A 26 -6.02 2.02 -43.45
C GLU A 26 -5.44 2.78 -42.25
N ALA A 27 -5.10 2.03 -41.20
CA ALA A 27 -4.66 2.58 -39.93
C ALA A 27 -3.35 3.34 -40.06
N LYS A 28 -3.39 4.66 -40.11
CA LYS A 28 -2.24 5.53 -39.83
C LYS A 28 -1.91 5.47 -38.32
N PRO A 29 -0.61 5.48 -37.94
CA PRO A 29 -0.23 5.44 -36.55
C PRO A 29 -0.79 6.64 -35.77
N PRO A 30 -1.33 6.46 -34.57
CA PRO A 30 -1.99 7.52 -33.81
C PRO A 30 -1.00 8.64 -33.46
N LYS A 31 -1.44 9.90 -33.70
CA LYS A 31 -0.68 11.09 -33.31
C LYS A 31 -0.51 11.16 -31.80
N ARG A 32 0.72 11.36 -31.33
CA ARG A 32 1.05 11.59 -29.93
C ARG A 32 0.44 12.92 -29.47
N PHE A 33 -0.50 12.86 -28.51
CA PHE A 33 -0.99 14.03 -27.80
C PHE A 33 -0.48 13.94 -26.39
N PHE A 34 0.35 14.86 -25.96
CA PHE A 34 0.99 14.91 -24.62
C PHE A 34 1.76 13.65 -24.20
N GLY A 35 2.43 12.94 -25.07
CA GLY A 35 3.23 11.78 -24.67
C GLY A 35 2.44 10.53 -24.25
N PHE A 36 1.10 10.60 -24.25
CA PHE A 36 0.25 9.45 -23.92
C PHE A 36 0.13 8.52 -25.13
N ARG A 37 0.57 7.29 -25.00
CA ARG A 37 0.17 6.20 -25.89
C ARG A 37 -1.29 5.87 -25.60
N SER A 38 -2.12 5.76 -26.65
CA SER A 38 -3.52 5.37 -26.53
C SER A 38 -3.64 4.06 -25.72
N LEU A 39 -4.60 3.97 -24.79
CA LEU A 39 -4.91 2.77 -24.03
C LEU A 39 -5.27 1.53 -24.90
N LYS A 40 -5.47 1.72 -26.20
CA LYS A 40 -5.67 0.63 -27.17
C LYS A 40 -4.38 -0.13 -27.52
N ASP A 41 -3.20 0.49 -27.39
CA ASP A 41 -1.93 -0.12 -27.81
C ASP A 41 -1.29 -0.99 -26.71
N THR A 42 -1.84 -1.04 -25.51
CA THR A 42 -1.34 -1.89 -24.41
C THR A 42 -1.76 -3.36 -24.51
N ALA A 43 -2.51 -3.74 -25.55
CA ALA A 43 -2.88 -5.15 -25.79
C ALA A 43 -1.82 -5.91 -26.62
N THR A 44 -0.77 -5.25 -27.09
CA THR A 44 0.34 -5.91 -27.77
C THR A 44 1.36 -6.41 -26.74
N ASN A 45 1.93 -7.58 -26.96
CA ASN A 45 2.99 -8.28 -26.22
C ASN A 45 4.27 -7.43 -25.96
N GLU A 46 4.13 -6.15 -25.57
CA GLU A 46 5.27 -5.30 -25.28
C GLU A 46 5.88 -5.70 -23.94
N LYS A 47 7.11 -6.19 -23.99
CA LYS A 47 7.92 -6.62 -22.83
C LYS A 47 8.31 -5.46 -21.91
N LYS A 48 7.94 -4.20 -22.21
CA LYS A 48 8.24 -2.99 -21.44
C LYS A 48 7.28 -1.85 -21.76
N GLY A 49 7.03 -0.96 -20.81
CA GLY A 49 6.22 0.24 -21.02
C GLY A 49 6.37 1.25 -19.91
N THR A 50 5.96 2.49 -20.17
CA THR A 50 5.98 3.59 -19.20
C THR A 50 4.60 4.23 -19.16
N PHE A 51 4.14 4.55 -17.96
CA PHE A 51 2.91 5.27 -17.73
C PHE A 51 3.15 6.40 -16.73
N ILE A 52 2.76 7.62 -17.05
CA ILE A 52 2.93 8.80 -16.21
C ILE A 52 1.59 9.52 -16.11
N LEU A 53 1.22 9.92 -14.90
CA LEU A 53 -0.02 10.63 -14.59
C LEU A 53 0.27 11.91 -13.81
N PRO A 54 -0.32 13.03 -14.19
CA PRO A 54 -0.41 14.18 -13.31
C PRO A 54 -1.37 13.87 -12.17
N LEU A 55 -1.04 14.39 -10.98
CA LEU A 55 -1.83 14.27 -9.77
C LEU A 55 -2.32 15.66 -9.36
N ILE A 56 -3.61 15.78 -9.09
CA ILE A 56 -4.20 16.95 -8.45
C ILE A 56 -5.26 16.42 -7.48
N TYR A 57 -5.13 16.77 -6.20
CA TYR A 57 -6.08 16.35 -5.19
C TYR A 57 -6.17 17.36 -4.05
N TYR A 58 -7.22 17.21 -3.23
CA TYR A 58 -7.48 18.05 -2.08
C TYR A 58 -7.79 17.19 -0.86
N THR A 59 -7.17 17.54 0.27
CA THR A 59 -7.61 17.04 1.58
C THR A 59 -7.66 18.19 2.59
N PRO A 60 -8.52 18.15 3.61
CA PRO A 60 -8.62 19.23 4.59
C PRO A 60 -7.33 19.52 5.35
N ASP A 61 -6.46 18.52 5.52
CA ASP A 61 -5.22 18.65 6.30
C ASP A 61 -4.06 19.26 5.48
N ILE A 62 -4.01 18.99 4.17
CA ILE A 62 -2.92 19.45 3.28
C ILE A 62 -3.40 20.49 2.25
N ARG A 63 -4.71 20.71 2.14
CA ARG A 63 -5.37 21.52 1.11
C ARG A 63 -5.10 20.97 -0.29
N TRP A 64 -4.86 21.81 -1.28
CA TRP A 64 -4.54 21.36 -2.64
C TRP A 64 -3.14 20.80 -2.72
N ALA A 65 -2.99 19.72 -3.44
CA ALA A 65 -1.71 19.11 -3.81
C ALA A 65 -1.65 18.90 -5.33
N GLY A 66 -0.48 19.15 -5.90
CA GLY A 66 -0.18 18.88 -7.29
C GLY A 66 1.10 18.08 -7.41
N GLY A 67 1.14 17.15 -8.37
CA GLY A 67 2.29 16.29 -8.50
C GLY A 67 2.27 15.44 -9.75
N VAL A 68 3.14 14.44 -9.77
CA VAL A 68 3.24 13.46 -10.84
C VAL A 68 3.56 12.08 -10.26
N ALA A 69 2.91 11.05 -10.79
CA ALA A 69 3.25 9.65 -10.52
C ALA A 69 3.56 8.92 -11.81
N GLY A 70 4.44 7.94 -11.74
CA GLY A 70 4.77 7.14 -12.89
C GLY A 70 5.17 5.72 -12.54
N ILE A 71 5.03 4.85 -13.53
CA ILE A 71 5.50 3.47 -13.50
C ILE A 71 6.21 3.14 -14.79
N TYR A 72 7.39 2.55 -14.67
CA TYR A 72 8.07 1.86 -15.74
C TYR A 72 8.03 0.37 -15.44
N TYR A 73 7.46 -0.43 -16.33
CA TYR A 73 7.42 -1.88 -16.21
C TYR A 73 8.19 -2.55 -17.34
N PHE A 74 8.79 -3.68 -17.03
CA PHE A 74 9.55 -4.47 -17.99
C PHE A 74 9.56 -5.95 -17.60
N LYS A 75 9.83 -6.82 -18.58
CA LYS A 75 9.92 -8.25 -18.41
C LYS A 75 11.25 -8.74 -18.96
N LEU A 76 12.05 -9.39 -18.12
CA LEU A 76 13.28 -10.00 -18.57
C LEU A 76 12.96 -11.33 -19.25
N PRO A 77 13.58 -11.64 -20.41
CA PRO A 77 13.35 -12.91 -21.10
C PRO A 77 13.89 -14.08 -20.27
N ALA A 78 13.25 -15.24 -20.37
CA ALA A 78 13.78 -16.48 -19.82
C ALA A 78 15.17 -16.80 -20.42
N LYS A 79 16.01 -17.52 -19.69
CA LYS A 79 17.34 -17.93 -20.19
C LYS A 79 17.22 -18.90 -21.37
N LYS A 80 16.20 -19.78 -21.35
CA LYS A 80 15.88 -20.73 -22.42
C LYS A 80 14.40 -20.64 -22.76
N ALA A 81 14.05 -20.87 -24.01
CA ALA A 81 12.66 -20.81 -24.49
C ALA A 81 11.72 -21.83 -23.81
N SER A 82 12.25 -22.92 -23.25
CA SER A 82 11.50 -23.96 -22.54
C SER A 82 11.25 -23.62 -21.05
N GLU A 83 11.81 -22.53 -20.53
CA GLU A 83 11.69 -22.14 -19.12
C GLU A 83 10.51 -21.21 -18.89
N LYS A 84 10.03 -21.18 -17.63
CA LYS A 84 8.94 -20.29 -17.22
C LYS A 84 9.32 -18.82 -17.50
N GLU A 85 8.40 -18.08 -18.08
CA GLU A 85 8.56 -16.63 -18.24
C GLU A 85 8.71 -15.94 -16.89
N THR A 86 9.68 -15.02 -16.83
CA THR A 86 9.90 -14.17 -15.65
C THR A 86 8.70 -13.25 -15.40
N ARG A 87 8.31 -13.06 -14.17
CA ARG A 87 7.28 -12.09 -13.78
C ARG A 87 7.68 -10.66 -14.17
N VAL A 88 6.68 -9.79 -14.28
CA VAL A 88 6.87 -8.37 -14.61
C VAL A 88 7.61 -7.67 -13.47
N SER A 89 8.69 -6.99 -13.84
CA SER A 89 9.42 -6.05 -12.97
C SER A 89 8.87 -4.66 -13.15
N ASN A 90 8.92 -3.83 -12.11
CA ASN A 90 8.50 -2.44 -12.20
C ASN A 90 9.35 -1.51 -11.33
N ILE A 91 9.41 -0.25 -11.77
CA ILE A 91 9.93 0.88 -11.01
C ILE A 91 8.83 1.93 -11.00
N GLN A 92 8.48 2.41 -9.83
CA GLN A 92 7.44 3.41 -9.62
C GLN A 92 8.04 4.64 -8.96
N PHE A 93 7.47 5.80 -9.26
CA PHE A 93 7.79 7.04 -8.57
C PHE A 93 6.56 7.89 -8.38
N LEU A 94 6.59 8.71 -7.35
CA LEU A 94 5.59 9.73 -7.06
C LEU A 94 6.32 10.94 -6.48
N THR A 95 5.90 12.11 -6.91
CA THR A 95 6.26 13.36 -6.22
C THR A 95 5.06 14.27 -6.22
N ASP A 96 4.76 14.87 -5.09
CA ASP A 96 3.73 15.88 -4.96
C ASP A 96 4.14 17.00 -4.00
N TYR A 97 3.53 18.17 -4.21
CA TYR A 97 3.73 19.35 -3.41
C TYR A 97 2.39 19.97 -3.06
N THR A 98 2.24 20.34 -1.79
CA THR A 98 0.96 20.82 -1.27
C THR A 98 0.92 22.34 -1.10
N GLN A 99 -0.28 22.89 -1.04
CA GLN A 99 -0.51 24.30 -0.75
C GLN A 99 0.09 24.72 0.61
N ASN A 100 0.20 23.80 1.57
CA ASN A 100 0.82 24.01 2.87
C ASN A 100 2.36 23.85 2.83
N LYS A 101 2.98 23.86 1.63
CA LYS A 101 4.44 23.72 1.42
C LYS A 101 5.02 22.39 1.88
N GLN A 102 4.26 21.33 1.82
CA GLN A 102 4.69 19.97 2.15
C GLN A 102 5.11 19.25 0.88
N LEU A 103 6.12 18.40 0.98
CA LEU A 103 6.68 17.65 -0.13
C LEU A 103 6.64 16.14 0.19
N ASP A 104 6.18 15.33 -0.76
CA ASP A 104 6.36 13.87 -0.74
C ASP A 104 7.11 13.45 -2.02
N VAL A 105 8.22 12.78 -1.87
CA VAL A 105 8.99 12.16 -2.95
C VAL A 105 9.13 10.69 -2.62
N TRP A 106 8.61 9.83 -3.48
CA TRP A 106 8.61 8.40 -3.28
C TRP A 106 9.07 7.67 -4.54
N GLY A 107 9.90 6.67 -4.35
CA GLY A 107 10.34 5.76 -5.41
C GLY A 107 10.36 4.33 -4.89
N GLN A 108 9.92 3.38 -5.72
CA GLN A 108 9.90 1.96 -5.40
C GLN A 108 10.37 1.15 -6.60
N TRP A 109 11.06 0.05 -6.34
CA TRP A 109 11.41 -0.93 -7.37
C TRP A 109 11.08 -2.34 -6.92
N ASN A 110 10.66 -3.16 -7.91
CA ASN A 110 10.38 -4.58 -7.75
C ASN A 110 10.91 -5.29 -8.99
N ILE A 111 12.08 -5.87 -8.89
CA ILE A 111 12.85 -6.40 -10.02
C ILE A 111 13.07 -7.88 -9.85
N PHE A 112 12.51 -8.67 -10.77
CA PHE A 112 12.80 -10.08 -10.91
C PHE A 112 13.96 -10.26 -11.90
N THR A 113 15.01 -10.96 -11.50
CA THR A 113 16.06 -11.36 -12.43
C THR A 113 15.56 -12.48 -13.35
N ARG A 114 16.36 -12.84 -14.38
CA ARG A 114 15.99 -13.93 -15.30
C ARG A 114 15.71 -15.20 -14.55
N ASN A 115 14.64 -15.92 -14.92
CA ASN A 115 14.13 -17.14 -14.27
C ASN A 115 13.72 -16.94 -12.81
N GLU A 116 13.64 -15.70 -12.35
CA GLU A 116 13.34 -15.37 -10.96
C GLU A 116 14.38 -15.87 -9.94
N ASP A 117 15.63 -16.08 -10.38
CA ASP A 117 16.72 -16.52 -9.49
C ASP A 117 16.86 -15.60 -8.28
N TYR A 118 16.66 -14.27 -8.51
CA TYR A 118 16.64 -13.24 -7.47
C TYR A 118 15.46 -12.30 -7.64
N LEU A 119 14.99 -11.80 -6.50
CA LEU A 119 14.02 -10.73 -6.39
C LEU A 119 14.63 -9.58 -5.58
N LEU A 120 14.70 -8.40 -6.22
CA LEU A 120 15.18 -7.16 -5.63
C LEU A 120 14.00 -6.23 -5.46
N LYS A 121 13.68 -5.86 -4.23
CA LYS A 121 12.68 -4.83 -3.93
C LYS A 121 13.34 -3.71 -3.15
N GLY A 122 12.78 -2.52 -3.25
CA GLY A 122 13.19 -1.45 -2.38
C GLY A 122 12.33 -0.22 -2.54
N GLU A 123 12.55 0.69 -1.61
CA GLU A 123 11.81 1.93 -1.51
C GLU A 123 12.75 3.05 -1.05
N PHE A 124 12.57 4.21 -1.64
CA PHE A 124 13.10 5.47 -1.14
C PHE A 124 11.93 6.42 -0.91
N ARG A 125 11.94 7.15 0.22
CA ARG A 125 10.95 8.19 0.48
C ARG A 125 11.54 9.35 1.25
N TYR A 126 11.29 10.55 0.77
CA TYR A 126 11.33 11.77 1.56
C TYR A 126 9.90 12.31 1.70
N ARG A 127 9.50 12.61 2.92
CA ARG A 127 8.16 13.10 3.20
C ARG A 127 8.18 14.14 4.30
N ASP A 128 7.46 15.26 4.08
CA ASP A 128 7.18 16.28 5.07
C ASP A 128 5.68 16.51 5.11
N PHE A 129 4.99 15.86 6.06
CA PHE A 129 3.53 15.78 6.06
C PHE A 129 2.95 15.77 7.48
N PRO A 130 1.73 16.34 7.65
CA PRO A 130 0.99 16.24 8.90
C PRO A 130 0.46 14.82 9.10
N ASP A 131 0.38 14.42 10.35
CA ASP A 131 -0.28 13.17 10.76
C ASP A 131 -1.07 13.38 12.05
N ARG A 132 -1.78 12.35 12.48
CA ARG A 132 -2.65 12.36 13.66
C ARG A 132 -2.25 11.25 14.62
N PHE A 133 -2.18 11.60 15.88
CA PHE A 133 -1.95 10.68 16.96
C PHE A 133 -3.21 10.56 17.81
N TYR A 134 -3.72 9.36 17.93
CA TYR A 134 -4.94 9.04 18.69
C TYR A 134 -4.64 8.44 20.07
N GLY A 135 -3.34 8.42 20.47
CA GLY A 135 -2.87 7.70 21.64
C GLY A 135 -2.36 6.29 21.31
N ILE A 136 -1.90 5.59 22.32
CA ILE A 136 -1.40 4.20 22.26
C ILE A 136 -2.44 3.28 22.89
N GLY A 137 -2.59 2.07 22.32
CA GLY A 137 -3.55 1.07 22.75
C GLY A 137 -4.83 1.04 21.92
N ASN A 138 -5.64 0.04 22.18
CA ASN A 138 -6.87 -0.22 21.44
C ASN A 138 -8.10 0.57 21.94
N ASN A 139 -7.99 1.24 23.09
CA ASN A 139 -9.07 2.03 23.72
C ASN A 139 -8.84 3.54 23.63
N SER A 140 -7.96 3.99 22.73
CA SER A 140 -7.67 5.40 22.52
C SER A 140 -8.91 6.20 22.11
N ASN A 141 -9.05 7.44 22.61
CA ASN A 141 -10.25 8.27 22.44
C ASN A 141 -10.16 9.12 21.17
N LEU A 142 -11.20 9.10 20.32
CA LEU A 142 -11.29 9.93 19.12
C LEU A 142 -11.28 11.44 19.42
N ASN A 143 -11.77 11.86 20.60
CA ASN A 143 -11.84 13.26 20.98
C ASN A 143 -10.50 13.84 21.46
N GLN A 144 -9.48 12.99 21.64
CA GLN A 144 -8.13 13.36 22.12
C GLN A 144 -7.09 13.24 21.01
N VAL A 145 -7.49 13.56 19.77
CA VAL A 145 -6.56 13.52 18.63
C VAL A 145 -5.56 14.66 18.67
N GLU A 146 -4.29 14.33 18.65
CA GLU A 146 -3.18 15.28 18.54
C GLU A 146 -2.74 15.37 17.08
N LYS A 147 -2.53 16.59 16.59
CA LYS A 147 -1.95 16.83 15.27
C LYS A 147 -0.47 17.09 15.44
N TYR A 148 0.32 16.52 14.55
CA TYR A 148 1.76 16.75 14.50
C TYR A 148 2.24 16.73 13.04
N GLU A 149 3.37 17.38 12.82
CA GLU A 149 4.10 17.36 11.54
C GLU A 149 5.49 16.80 11.79
N TYR A 150 6.05 16.13 10.81
CA TYR A 150 7.43 15.64 10.86
C TYR A 150 7.93 15.37 9.45
N SER A 151 9.28 15.36 9.33
CA SER A 151 9.95 14.95 8.12
C SER A 151 10.50 13.53 8.27
N LEU A 152 10.30 12.74 7.22
CA LEU A 152 10.79 11.37 7.10
C LEU A 152 11.73 11.24 5.91
N LEU A 153 12.89 10.65 6.14
CA LEU A 153 13.77 10.12 5.10
C LEU A 153 13.86 8.60 5.30
N SER A 154 13.46 7.82 4.31
CA SER A 154 13.40 6.36 4.39
C SER A 154 14.08 5.72 3.18
N PHE A 155 14.84 4.67 3.44
CA PHE A 155 15.40 3.78 2.44
C PHE A 155 15.26 2.34 2.89
N LYS A 156 14.67 1.48 2.02
CA LYS A 156 14.50 0.05 2.28
C LYS A 156 15.01 -0.74 1.08
N SER A 157 15.70 -1.84 1.31
CA SER A 157 16.27 -2.65 0.24
C SER A 157 16.27 -4.12 0.60
N LEU A 158 15.38 -4.87 -0.04
CA LEU A 158 15.17 -6.31 0.11
C LEU A 158 15.86 -7.05 -1.04
N PHE A 159 16.71 -8.01 -0.68
CA PHE A 159 17.37 -8.93 -1.59
C PHE A 159 16.97 -10.36 -1.25
N LEU A 160 16.29 -11.04 -2.19
CA LEU A 160 15.84 -12.41 -2.02
C LEU A 160 16.40 -13.30 -3.13
N LYS A 161 16.88 -14.49 -2.75
CA LYS A 161 17.30 -15.56 -3.65
C LYS A 161 16.23 -16.66 -3.70
N GLN A 162 15.87 -17.11 -4.88
CA GLN A 162 15.00 -18.27 -5.03
C GLN A 162 15.77 -19.55 -4.64
N VAL A 163 15.30 -20.24 -3.60
CA VAL A 163 15.91 -21.48 -3.10
C VAL A 163 15.15 -22.73 -3.55
N LYS A 164 13.86 -22.57 -3.82
CA LYS A 164 12.97 -23.57 -4.44
C LYS A 164 11.94 -22.83 -5.31
N PRO A 165 11.24 -23.49 -6.23
CA PRO A 165 10.16 -22.87 -6.97
C PRO A 165 9.19 -22.12 -6.05
N SER A 166 8.99 -20.82 -6.31
CA SER A 166 8.14 -19.90 -5.54
C SER A 166 8.61 -19.59 -4.10
N LEU A 167 9.71 -20.16 -3.62
CA LEU A 167 10.26 -19.90 -2.28
C LEU A 167 11.56 -19.10 -2.38
N PHE A 168 11.54 -17.93 -1.74
CA PHE A 168 12.65 -17.00 -1.69
C PHE A 168 13.10 -16.80 -0.26
N LEU A 169 14.41 -16.73 -0.03
CA LEU A 169 15.03 -16.38 1.25
C LEU A 169 16.03 -15.27 1.04
N GLY A 170 16.19 -14.40 2.01
CA GLY A 170 17.18 -13.35 1.92
C GLY A 170 17.13 -12.32 3.04
N PHE A 171 17.67 -11.15 2.72
CA PHE A 171 17.93 -10.08 3.66
C PHE A 171 17.21 -8.81 3.24
N ASP A 172 16.84 -8.01 4.24
CA ASP A 172 16.30 -6.68 4.07
C ASP A 172 17.09 -5.69 4.93
N TYR A 173 17.23 -4.47 4.45
CA TYR A 173 17.84 -3.37 5.19
C TYR A 173 16.89 -2.19 5.22
N HIS A 174 16.61 -1.67 6.41
CA HIS A 174 15.80 -0.48 6.61
C HIS A 174 16.63 0.61 7.25
N LEU A 175 16.55 1.80 6.70
CA LEU A 175 17.09 3.02 7.27
C LEU A 175 16.01 4.10 7.21
N GLU A 176 15.59 4.58 8.35
CA GLU A 176 14.63 5.68 8.45
C GLU A 176 15.18 6.74 9.41
N LYS A 177 15.04 8.01 9.03
CA LYS A 177 15.31 9.16 9.89
C LYS A 177 14.05 9.99 10.01
N GLN A 178 13.59 10.17 11.23
CA GLN A 178 12.43 10.96 11.59
C GLN A 178 12.89 12.20 12.35
N PHE A 179 12.51 13.38 11.86
CA PHE A 179 13.04 14.66 12.37
C PHE A 179 12.08 15.82 12.10
N GLY A 180 12.40 17.02 12.63
CA GLY A 180 11.66 18.24 12.33
C GLY A 180 10.24 18.25 12.93
N PHE A 181 10.02 17.60 14.06
CA PHE A 181 8.73 17.49 14.70
C PHE A 181 8.18 18.85 15.13
N LYS A 182 6.88 19.06 14.82
CA LYS A 182 6.08 20.17 15.31
C LYS A 182 4.78 19.60 15.90
N TYR A 183 4.47 19.98 17.12
CA TYR A 183 3.32 19.49 17.87
C TYR A 183 2.29 20.58 18.10
N THR A 184 1.03 20.18 18.30
CA THR A 184 0.04 21.05 18.91
C THR A 184 0.48 21.34 20.35
N PRO A 185 0.42 22.60 20.83
CA PRO A 185 0.78 22.95 22.20
C PRO A 185 0.05 22.10 23.23
N GLN A 186 0.74 21.67 24.28
CA GLN A 186 0.26 20.80 25.36
C GLN A 186 -0.13 19.37 24.91
N ALA A 187 0.29 18.94 23.72
CA ALA A 187 0.13 17.56 23.28
C ALA A 187 0.97 16.59 24.12
N SER A 188 0.50 15.35 24.29
CA SER A 188 1.26 14.33 25.02
C SER A 188 2.59 14.00 24.32
N LEU A 189 2.63 14.07 22.99
CA LEU A 189 3.85 13.90 22.19
C LEU A 189 4.89 15.00 22.46
N GLU A 190 4.45 16.24 22.72
CA GLU A 190 5.33 17.38 22.98
C GLU A 190 6.17 17.18 24.27
N SER A 191 5.65 16.44 25.23
CA SER A 191 6.35 16.14 26.50
C SER A 191 7.71 15.47 26.30
N GLY A 192 7.89 14.74 25.19
CA GLY A 192 9.09 13.97 24.89
C GLY A 192 9.20 12.66 25.70
N GLN A 193 8.17 12.28 26.47
CA GLN A 193 8.17 11.05 27.27
C GLN A 193 7.81 9.81 26.44
N ILE A 194 7.09 10.02 25.30
CA ILE A 194 6.74 8.92 24.41
C ILE A 194 7.96 8.60 23.52
N PRO A 195 8.46 7.36 23.49
CA PRO A 195 9.62 6.98 22.66
C PRO A 195 9.40 7.38 21.18
N GLY A 196 10.39 8.03 20.59
CA GLY A 196 10.31 8.51 19.20
C GLY A 196 9.69 9.89 19.02
N SER A 197 9.06 10.49 20.04
CA SER A 197 8.45 11.83 19.91
C SER A 197 9.47 12.93 19.60
N ARG A 198 10.75 12.76 19.93
CA ARG A 198 11.81 13.69 19.54
C ARG A 198 12.53 13.32 18.24
N GLY A 199 12.01 12.29 17.55
CA GLY A 199 12.63 11.75 16.36
C GLY A 199 13.73 10.74 16.66
N GLY A 200 14.53 10.47 15.65
CA GLY A 200 15.62 9.49 15.74
C GLY A 200 15.91 8.82 14.40
N VAL A 201 16.87 7.95 14.42
CA VAL A 201 17.23 7.07 13.31
C VAL A 201 16.83 5.66 13.67
N GLN A 202 16.12 4.98 12.78
CA GLN A 202 15.80 3.58 12.85
C GLN A 202 16.59 2.85 11.76
N SER A 203 17.57 2.06 12.17
CA SER A 203 18.37 1.23 11.27
C SER A 203 18.20 -0.24 11.64
N ALA A 204 17.79 -1.05 10.68
CA ALA A 204 17.52 -2.48 10.90
C ALA A 204 18.08 -3.36 9.79
N VAL A 205 18.51 -4.55 10.18
CA VAL A 205 18.70 -5.68 9.28
C VAL A 205 17.57 -6.66 9.49
N GLY A 206 17.05 -7.19 8.39
CA GLY A 206 15.96 -8.15 8.37
C GLY A 206 16.34 -9.47 7.73
N LEU A 207 15.71 -10.54 8.20
CA LEU A 207 15.69 -11.85 7.56
C LEU A 207 14.28 -12.09 6.99
N VAL A 208 14.19 -12.46 5.72
CA VAL A 208 12.90 -12.60 5.02
C VAL A 208 12.80 -13.96 4.34
N SER A 209 11.68 -14.63 4.58
CA SER A 209 11.23 -15.81 3.85
C SER A 209 9.94 -15.48 3.13
N LEU A 210 9.90 -15.64 1.81
CA LEU A 210 8.74 -15.35 0.96
C LEU A 210 8.41 -16.57 0.11
N TYR A 211 7.21 -17.11 0.29
CA TYR A 211 6.61 -18.07 -0.63
C TYR A 211 5.51 -17.38 -1.43
N ASP A 212 5.63 -17.30 -2.76
CA ASP A 212 4.67 -16.62 -3.63
C ASP A 212 4.43 -17.42 -4.91
N ASN A 213 3.31 -18.13 -4.97
CA ASN A 213 2.84 -18.86 -6.14
C ASN A 213 1.57 -18.27 -6.75
N ARG A 214 1.30 -16.99 -6.49
CA ARG A 214 0.17 -16.29 -7.10
C ARG A 214 0.32 -16.24 -8.62
N ASP A 215 -0.81 -16.35 -9.31
CA ASP A 215 -0.88 -16.28 -10.77
C ASP A 215 -0.64 -14.86 -11.34
N ASN A 216 -0.81 -13.83 -10.50
CA ASN A 216 -0.52 -12.43 -10.83
C ASN A 216 -0.18 -11.67 -9.54
N VAL A 217 0.82 -10.76 -9.62
CA VAL A 217 1.27 -9.98 -8.44
C VAL A 217 0.41 -8.74 -8.18
N ILE A 218 -0.31 -8.24 -9.19
CA ILE A 218 -1.12 -7.01 -9.11
C ILE A 218 -2.53 -7.33 -8.61
N ASN A 219 -3.15 -8.38 -9.17
CA ASN A 219 -4.50 -8.82 -8.81
C ASN A 219 -4.60 -10.32 -9.02
N ALA A 220 -4.26 -11.07 -7.98
CA ALA A 220 -4.26 -12.51 -8.01
C ALA A 220 -5.69 -13.09 -8.04
N TYR A 221 -5.87 -14.11 -8.86
CA TYR A 221 -7.10 -14.90 -8.91
C TYR A 221 -6.94 -16.25 -8.23
N LYS A 222 -5.70 -16.77 -8.23
CA LYS A 222 -5.34 -18.07 -7.66
C LYS A 222 -3.97 -18.00 -7.00
N GLY A 223 -3.74 -18.90 -6.06
CA GLY A 223 -2.44 -19.06 -5.43
C GLY A 223 -2.39 -18.53 -4.00
N ASN A 224 -1.19 -18.49 -3.48
CA ASN A 224 -0.91 -18.06 -2.10
C ASN A 224 0.31 -17.16 -2.08
N LEU A 225 0.35 -16.30 -1.08
CA LEU A 225 1.56 -15.64 -0.64
C LEU A 225 1.70 -15.88 0.87
N PHE A 226 2.88 -16.27 1.30
CA PHE A 226 3.24 -16.32 2.71
C PHE A 226 4.59 -15.63 2.88
N GLU A 227 4.65 -14.61 3.74
CA GLU A 227 5.87 -13.92 4.11
C GLU A 227 6.05 -13.98 5.62
N LEU A 228 7.24 -14.35 6.03
CA LEU A 228 7.71 -14.26 7.41
C LEU A 228 8.99 -13.43 7.41
N SER A 229 9.02 -12.37 8.20
CA SER A 229 10.19 -11.50 8.29
C SER A 229 10.50 -11.12 9.73
N SER A 230 11.79 -10.98 10.05
CA SER A 230 12.27 -10.54 11.35
C SER A 230 13.23 -9.37 11.16
N TYR A 231 12.99 -8.26 11.82
CA TYR A 231 13.80 -7.05 11.73
C TYR A 231 14.41 -6.70 13.08
N PHE A 232 15.72 -6.50 13.10
CA PHE A 232 16.51 -6.18 14.28
C PHE A 232 17.01 -4.76 14.18
N TYR A 233 16.41 -3.85 14.93
CA TYR A 233 16.82 -2.46 15.05
C TYR A 233 17.87 -2.36 16.14
N LEU A 234 19.11 -2.05 15.77
CA LEU A 234 20.25 -2.16 16.66
C LEU A 234 21.08 -0.87 16.68
N PRO A 235 21.46 -0.36 17.88
CA PRO A 235 22.40 0.77 17.98
C PRO A 235 23.72 0.53 17.26
N ALA A 236 24.20 -0.71 17.20
CA ALA A 236 25.43 -1.08 16.52
C ALA A 236 25.46 -0.76 15.02
N ILE A 237 24.28 -0.61 14.38
CA ILE A 237 24.15 -0.23 12.97
C ILE A 237 23.48 1.14 12.80
N GLY A 238 23.51 1.99 13.85
CA GLY A 238 23.06 3.38 13.82
C GLY A 238 21.61 3.62 14.22
N SER A 239 20.91 2.64 14.77
CA SER A 239 19.55 2.84 15.30
C SER A 239 19.60 3.60 16.65
N THR A 240 18.76 4.63 16.80
CA THR A 240 18.58 5.33 18.08
C THR A 240 17.89 4.44 19.12
N TYR A 241 16.98 3.57 18.66
CA TYR A 241 16.18 2.69 19.51
C TYR A 241 16.58 1.23 19.30
N ARG A 242 16.43 0.42 20.35
CA ARG A 242 16.67 -1.02 20.30
C ARG A 242 15.36 -1.78 20.39
N PHE A 243 14.93 -2.36 19.28
CA PHE A 243 13.73 -3.19 19.22
C PHE A 243 13.81 -4.23 18.09
N THR A 244 12.90 -5.19 18.14
CA THR A 244 12.79 -6.25 17.13
C THR A 244 11.34 -6.38 16.73
N TYR A 245 11.10 -6.62 15.43
CA TYR A 245 9.81 -7.00 14.92
C TYR A 245 9.86 -8.35 14.22
N ILE A 246 8.82 -9.16 14.44
CA ILE A 246 8.51 -10.34 13.65
C ILE A 246 7.19 -10.06 12.95
N ASN A 247 7.20 -10.10 11.61
CA ASN A 247 5.99 -9.91 10.82
C ASN A 247 5.61 -11.20 10.11
N SER A 248 4.33 -11.45 10.00
CA SER A 248 3.74 -12.53 9.22
C SER A 248 2.65 -11.98 8.31
N LEU A 249 2.65 -12.40 7.05
CA LEU A 249 1.62 -12.10 6.07
C LEU A 249 1.23 -13.39 5.36
N TYR A 250 -0.06 -13.68 5.34
CA TYR A 250 -0.62 -14.76 4.57
C TYR A 250 -1.73 -14.23 3.68
N GLN A 251 -1.69 -14.58 2.39
CA GLN A 251 -2.75 -14.28 1.43
C GLN A 251 -3.12 -15.55 0.68
N LYS A 252 -4.41 -15.75 0.45
CA LYS A 252 -4.95 -16.88 -0.30
C LYS A 252 -6.04 -16.41 -1.25
N TYR A 253 -5.99 -16.92 -2.48
CA TYR A 253 -6.94 -16.57 -3.54
C TYR A 253 -7.55 -17.83 -4.12
N TRP A 254 -8.88 -17.85 -4.19
CA TRP A 254 -9.68 -18.92 -4.78
C TRP A 254 -10.56 -18.36 -5.89
N GLN A 255 -10.28 -18.72 -7.11
CA GLN A 255 -11.18 -18.44 -8.23
C GLN A 255 -12.26 -19.51 -8.28
N ILE A 256 -13.48 -19.18 -7.81
CA ILE A 256 -14.63 -20.11 -7.78
C ILE A 256 -15.37 -20.20 -9.11
N LYS A 257 -15.34 -19.12 -9.90
CA LYS A 257 -15.84 -19.00 -11.28
C LYS A 257 -14.95 -18.03 -12.05
N PRO A 258 -15.04 -17.94 -13.40
CA PRO A 258 -14.30 -16.93 -14.15
C PRO A 258 -14.50 -15.52 -13.57
N LYS A 259 -13.41 -14.88 -13.12
CA LYS A 259 -13.38 -13.54 -12.47
C LYS A 259 -14.17 -13.40 -11.15
N HIS A 260 -14.62 -14.50 -10.54
CA HIS A 260 -15.19 -14.52 -9.20
C HIS A 260 -14.13 -15.05 -8.22
N ILE A 261 -13.64 -14.21 -7.35
CA ILE A 261 -12.51 -14.51 -6.49
C ILE A 261 -12.90 -14.32 -5.03
N ILE A 262 -12.62 -15.31 -4.20
CA ILE A 262 -12.55 -15.16 -2.75
C ILE A 262 -11.08 -14.92 -2.42
N ALA A 263 -10.79 -13.82 -1.75
CA ALA A 263 -9.45 -13.44 -1.32
C ALA A 263 -9.40 -13.28 0.20
N LEU A 264 -8.49 -13.97 0.85
CA LEU A 264 -8.22 -13.91 2.29
C LEU A 264 -6.85 -13.31 2.52
N GLN A 265 -6.76 -12.36 3.46
CA GLN A 265 -5.50 -11.87 4.00
C GLN A 265 -5.51 -12.04 5.51
N ALA A 266 -4.39 -12.49 6.09
CA ALA A 266 -4.12 -12.46 7.51
C ALA A 266 -2.73 -11.88 7.76
N ARG A 267 -2.61 -11.00 8.75
CA ARG A 267 -1.36 -10.33 9.12
C ARG A 267 -1.15 -10.40 10.62
N GLY A 268 0.10 -10.55 11.02
CA GLY A 268 0.54 -10.41 12.39
C GLY A 268 1.84 -9.63 12.46
N ARG A 269 2.00 -8.82 13.50
CA ARG A 269 3.24 -8.13 13.81
C ARG A 269 3.47 -8.17 15.32
N TYR A 270 4.63 -8.65 15.71
CA TYR A 270 5.01 -8.83 17.12
C TYR A 270 6.28 -8.04 17.38
N GLY A 271 6.22 -7.13 18.34
CA GLY A 271 7.32 -6.23 18.71
C GLY A 271 7.90 -6.53 20.07
N PHE A 272 9.20 -6.32 20.21
CA PHE A 272 9.95 -6.50 21.45
C PHE A 272 10.92 -5.32 21.63
N GLY A 273 11.06 -4.82 22.85
CA GLY A 273 11.98 -3.72 23.16
C GLY A 273 11.31 -2.34 23.14
N GLU A 274 12.11 -1.30 22.99
CA GLU A 274 11.66 0.08 23.04
C GLU A 274 11.27 0.57 21.63
N VAL A 275 9.98 0.40 21.29
CA VAL A 275 9.46 0.75 19.98
C VAL A 275 9.05 2.22 19.93
N PRO A 276 9.63 3.04 19.01
CA PRO A 276 9.19 4.42 18.81
C PRO A 276 7.74 4.50 18.33
N PHE A 277 7.03 5.57 18.68
CA PHE A 277 5.58 5.67 18.43
C PHE A 277 5.19 5.63 16.95
N LEU A 278 6.07 6.09 16.04
CA LEU A 278 5.83 6.00 14.60
C LEU A 278 6.02 4.58 14.04
N ASP A 279 6.81 3.75 14.73
CA ASP A 279 7.06 2.36 14.37
C ASP A 279 6.08 1.38 15.02
N LEU A 280 5.23 1.84 15.95
CA LEU A 280 4.17 1.01 16.52
C LEU A 280 3.28 0.42 15.43
N SER A 281 2.82 -0.79 15.65
CA SER A 281 1.86 -1.45 14.77
C SER A 281 0.55 -0.66 14.73
N THR A 282 -0.01 -0.45 13.54
CA THR A 282 -1.21 0.37 13.36
C THR A 282 -2.34 -0.42 12.73
N LEU A 283 -3.58 -0.05 13.08
CA LEU A 283 -4.81 -0.60 12.54
C LEU A 283 -5.74 0.53 12.09
N GLY A 284 -6.46 0.32 10.98
CA GLY A 284 -7.24 1.34 10.30
C GLY A 284 -6.48 1.92 9.12
N ASN A 285 -6.55 1.23 7.99
CA ASN A 285 -5.89 1.59 6.73
C ASN A 285 -6.80 1.21 5.56
N ASP A 286 -6.37 1.57 4.36
CA ASP A 286 -7.04 1.23 3.11
C ASP A 286 -6.78 -0.21 2.62
N ASP A 287 -5.80 -0.91 3.21
CA ASP A 287 -5.43 -2.29 2.89
C ASP A 287 -5.92 -3.32 3.92
N LEU A 288 -6.16 -2.89 5.16
CA LEU A 288 -6.69 -3.74 6.21
C LEU A 288 -7.56 -2.91 7.17
N LEU A 289 -8.75 -3.43 7.47
CA LEU A 289 -9.73 -2.80 8.34
C LEU A 289 -10.18 -1.41 7.84
N ARG A 290 -10.63 -1.34 6.59
CA ARG A 290 -11.27 -0.15 6.01
C ARG A 290 -12.54 0.21 6.78
N GLY A 291 -12.75 1.49 7.09
CA GLY A 291 -13.87 1.99 7.91
C GLY A 291 -13.42 2.67 9.20
N TYR A 292 -12.11 2.86 9.36
CA TYR A 292 -11.51 3.63 10.44
C TYR A 292 -10.59 4.72 9.87
N PRO A 293 -10.33 5.80 10.61
CA PRO A 293 -9.30 6.76 10.25
C PRO A 293 -7.94 6.09 10.12
N LYS A 294 -7.07 6.65 9.28
CA LYS A 294 -5.72 6.13 9.10
C LYS A 294 -4.95 6.12 10.42
N ASN A 295 -4.28 5.00 10.73
CA ASN A 295 -3.49 4.80 11.95
C ASN A 295 -4.30 5.02 13.23
N ARG A 296 -5.60 4.72 13.21
CA ARG A 296 -6.53 5.00 14.31
C ARG A 296 -6.14 4.31 15.61
N PHE A 297 -5.74 3.06 15.54
CA PHE A 297 -5.26 2.29 16.69
C PHE A 297 -3.79 1.97 16.48
N ARG A 298 -2.99 2.07 17.55
CA ARG A 298 -1.58 1.69 17.51
C ARG A 298 -1.11 1.13 18.82
N ASP A 299 -0.33 0.04 18.73
CA ASP A 299 0.38 -0.55 19.87
C ASP A 299 1.60 -1.35 19.38
N ILE A 300 2.34 -1.98 20.26
CA ILE A 300 3.53 -2.77 19.91
C ILE A 300 3.17 -3.90 18.95
N ASN A 301 2.12 -4.65 19.28
CA ASN A 301 1.68 -5.82 18.54
C ASN A 301 0.41 -5.56 17.74
N PHE A 302 0.21 -6.39 16.74
CA PHE A 302 -0.95 -6.32 15.87
C PHE A 302 -1.29 -7.71 15.33
N ILE A 303 -2.59 -8.00 15.21
CA ILE A 303 -3.15 -9.12 14.47
C ILE A 303 -4.38 -8.66 13.71
N GLY A 304 -4.55 -9.10 12.47
CA GLY A 304 -5.73 -8.76 11.68
C GLY A 304 -5.92 -9.67 10.49
N SER A 305 -7.17 -9.77 10.06
CA SER A 305 -7.56 -10.56 8.89
C SER A 305 -8.70 -9.88 8.16
N GLN A 306 -8.75 -10.08 6.84
CA GLN A 306 -9.90 -9.68 6.04
C GLN A 306 -10.19 -10.67 4.93
N LEU A 307 -11.46 -10.75 4.58
CA LEU A 307 -11.99 -11.56 3.51
C LEU A 307 -12.66 -10.66 2.49
N GLU A 308 -12.39 -10.89 1.21
CA GLU A 308 -13.03 -10.19 0.09
C GLU A 308 -13.67 -11.17 -0.88
N TYR A 309 -14.85 -10.82 -1.37
CA TYR A 309 -15.44 -11.44 -2.54
C TYR A 309 -15.47 -10.45 -3.68
N ARG A 310 -14.64 -10.71 -4.73
CA ARG A 310 -14.49 -9.90 -5.93
C ARG A 310 -15.26 -10.54 -7.07
N PHE A 311 -16.07 -9.77 -7.79
CA PHE A 311 -16.87 -10.29 -8.89
C PHE A 311 -17.10 -9.26 -10.01
N PRO A 312 -17.19 -9.71 -11.28
CA PRO A 312 -17.48 -8.83 -12.40
C PRO A 312 -18.95 -8.42 -12.41
N LEU A 313 -19.23 -7.21 -12.89
CA LEU A 313 -20.59 -6.77 -13.23
C LEU A 313 -20.80 -6.85 -14.74
N PHE A 314 -20.33 -5.85 -15.46
CA PHE A 314 -20.40 -5.77 -16.91
C PHE A 314 -19.22 -5.00 -17.46
N TRP A 315 -18.83 -5.28 -18.71
CA TRP A 315 -17.74 -4.64 -19.42
C TRP A 315 -16.42 -4.62 -18.59
N ARG A 316 -15.98 -3.45 -18.14
CA ARG A 316 -14.78 -3.24 -17.30
C ARG A 316 -15.12 -3.01 -15.83
N LEU A 317 -16.39 -3.06 -15.47
CA LEU A 317 -16.84 -2.84 -14.09
C LEU A 317 -16.91 -4.15 -13.33
N GLY A 318 -16.48 -4.09 -12.08
CA GLY A 318 -16.62 -5.13 -11.08
C GLY A 318 -16.95 -4.56 -9.73
N MET A 319 -17.27 -5.43 -8.79
CA MET A 319 -17.52 -5.08 -7.39
C MET A 319 -16.74 -5.97 -6.44
N VAL A 320 -16.60 -5.48 -5.21
CA VAL A 320 -16.11 -6.24 -4.07
C VAL A 320 -17.06 -6.06 -2.89
N ALA A 321 -17.24 -7.11 -2.12
CA ALA A 321 -17.74 -7.07 -0.75
C ALA A 321 -16.63 -7.57 0.17
N PHE A 322 -16.45 -6.94 1.34
CA PHE A 322 -15.40 -7.30 2.25
C PHE A 322 -15.81 -7.20 3.72
N VAL A 323 -15.18 -8.03 4.52
CA VAL A 323 -15.23 -7.98 5.98
C VAL A 323 -13.82 -8.11 6.53
N GLY A 324 -13.55 -7.45 7.64
CA GLY A 324 -12.26 -7.50 8.30
C GLY A 324 -12.39 -7.45 9.81
N ALA A 325 -11.43 -8.02 10.50
CA ALA A 325 -11.31 -7.97 11.95
C ALA A 325 -9.84 -7.87 12.35
N GLY A 326 -9.55 -7.19 13.46
CA GLY A 326 -8.19 -7.07 13.97
C GLY A 326 -8.12 -6.34 15.29
N ASP A 327 -6.95 -6.40 15.90
CA ASP A 327 -6.66 -5.71 17.15
C ASP A 327 -5.18 -5.30 17.23
N VAL A 328 -4.91 -4.26 18.00
CA VAL A 328 -3.58 -3.88 18.46
C VAL A 328 -3.48 -4.10 19.96
N TYR A 329 -2.36 -4.59 20.44
CA TYR A 329 -2.21 -4.95 21.85
C TYR A 329 -0.74 -4.85 22.30
N ARG A 330 -0.55 -4.65 23.60
CA ARG A 330 0.79 -4.65 24.20
C ARG A 330 1.21 -6.05 24.64
N ASN A 331 0.35 -6.74 25.39
CA ASN A 331 0.60 -8.09 25.88
C ASN A 331 -0.46 -9.04 25.30
N THR A 332 -0.13 -10.31 25.17
CA THR A 332 -1.09 -11.32 24.68
C THR A 332 -2.32 -11.45 25.59
N SER A 333 -2.19 -11.13 26.88
CA SER A 333 -3.31 -11.06 27.83
C SER A 333 -4.34 -9.97 27.51
N ASP A 334 -3.96 -8.95 26.74
CA ASP A 334 -4.84 -7.84 26.36
C ASP A 334 -5.77 -8.21 25.20
N LEU A 335 -5.46 -9.32 24.51
CA LEU A 335 -6.31 -9.85 23.45
C LEU A 335 -7.63 -10.35 24.02
N SER A 336 -8.72 -9.71 23.62
CA SER A 336 -10.08 -10.07 24.02
C SER A 336 -11.03 -9.91 22.87
N PHE A 337 -12.01 -10.79 22.73
CA PHE A 337 -13.07 -10.67 21.74
C PHE A 337 -13.83 -9.33 21.82
N GLN A 338 -13.90 -8.73 23.01
CA GLN A 338 -14.53 -7.43 23.25
C GLN A 338 -13.74 -6.26 22.64
N ASN A 339 -12.43 -6.43 22.48
CA ASN A 339 -11.51 -5.42 21.98
C ASN A 339 -11.34 -5.47 20.45
N ILE A 340 -11.72 -6.59 19.82
CA ILE A 340 -11.58 -6.77 18.37
C ILE A 340 -12.34 -5.67 17.62
N LYS A 341 -11.64 -5.00 16.73
CA LYS A 341 -12.20 -4.05 15.79
C LYS A 341 -12.62 -4.80 14.53
N TYR A 342 -13.80 -4.52 14.03
CA TYR A 342 -14.32 -5.12 12.82
C TYR A 342 -14.75 -4.05 11.82
N SER A 343 -14.67 -4.39 10.56
CA SER A 343 -15.16 -3.57 9.47
C SER A 343 -15.86 -4.43 8.44
N LEU A 344 -16.77 -3.81 7.71
CA LEU A 344 -17.42 -4.38 6.54
C LEU A 344 -17.58 -3.30 5.48
N GLY A 345 -17.72 -3.70 4.24
CA GLY A 345 -17.90 -2.71 3.18
C GLY A 345 -18.05 -3.31 1.80
N THR A 346 -18.15 -2.40 0.86
CA THR A 346 -18.27 -2.72 -0.57
C THR A 346 -17.46 -1.73 -1.38
N GLY A 347 -17.19 -2.07 -2.65
CA GLY A 347 -16.49 -1.15 -3.54
C GLY A 347 -16.68 -1.51 -5.00
N ILE A 348 -16.41 -0.51 -5.84
CA ILE A 348 -16.46 -0.61 -7.29
C ILE A 348 -15.03 -0.76 -7.82
N ARG A 349 -14.88 -1.56 -8.87
CA ARG A 349 -13.66 -1.78 -9.61
C ARG A 349 -13.83 -1.36 -11.05
N PHE A 350 -12.90 -0.56 -11.56
CA PHE A 350 -12.82 -0.23 -12.98
C PHE A 350 -11.49 -0.73 -13.54
N ALA A 351 -11.55 -1.69 -14.48
CA ALA A 351 -10.36 -2.26 -15.10
C ALA A 351 -9.71 -1.27 -16.08
N VAL A 352 -8.64 -0.60 -15.63
CA VAL A 352 -7.85 0.33 -16.46
C VAL A 352 -7.06 -0.47 -17.48
N ASN A 353 -6.36 -1.50 -17.03
CA ASN A 353 -5.63 -2.43 -17.89
C ASN A 353 -6.08 -3.86 -17.59
N PRO A 354 -7.05 -4.42 -18.34
CA PRO A 354 -7.53 -5.78 -18.15
C PRO A 354 -6.46 -6.86 -18.37
N ALA A 355 -5.48 -6.61 -19.23
CA ALA A 355 -4.40 -7.58 -19.52
C ALA A 355 -3.50 -7.78 -18.30
N GLU A 356 -3.12 -6.70 -17.62
CA GLU A 356 -2.32 -6.72 -16.39
C GLU A 356 -3.19 -6.80 -15.12
N ARG A 357 -4.51 -6.85 -15.26
CA ARG A 357 -5.50 -6.88 -14.16
C ARG A 357 -5.41 -5.65 -13.25
N LEU A 358 -4.99 -4.51 -13.79
CA LEU A 358 -4.89 -3.26 -13.03
C LEU A 358 -6.24 -2.58 -12.95
N ASN A 359 -6.73 -2.36 -11.72
CA ASN A 359 -8.00 -1.73 -11.43
C ASN A 359 -7.81 -0.36 -10.76
N LEU A 360 -8.74 0.56 -11.02
CA LEU A 360 -9.07 1.63 -10.08
C LEU A 360 -10.14 1.10 -9.12
N ARG A 361 -9.99 1.36 -7.85
CA ARG A 361 -10.97 0.99 -6.83
C ARG A 361 -11.53 2.22 -6.12
N LEU A 362 -12.83 2.18 -5.86
CA LEU A 362 -13.52 3.07 -4.94
C LEU A 362 -14.24 2.20 -3.92
N ASP A 363 -13.75 2.18 -2.69
CA ASP A 363 -14.30 1.39 -1.60
C ASP A 363 -15.02 2.29 -0.59
N TYR A 364 -16.09 1.78 -0.01
CA TYR A 364 -16.74 2.32 1.17
C TYR A 364 -16.69 1.30 2.29
N GLY A 365 -15.96 1.62 3.36
CA GLY A 365 -15.81 0.77 4.54
C GLY A 365 -16.51 1.38 5.74
N LEU A 366 -17.19 0.54 6.51
CA LEU A 366 -17.89 0.85 7.76
C LEU A 366 -17.18 0.15 8.91
N GLY A 367 -16.83 0.92 9.95
CA GLY A 367 -16.36 0.45 11.25
C GLY A 367 -17.24 0.99 12.37
N LYS A 368 -16.90 0.68 13.61
CA LYS A 368 -17.64 1.15 14.79
C LYS A 368 -17.67 2.68 14.90
N GLU A 369 -16.68 3.37 14.34
CA GLU A 369 -16.50 4.83 14.45
C GLU A 369 -17.04 5.59 13.23
N GLY A 370 -17.65 4.93 12.26
CA GLY A 370 -18.22 5.55 11.07
C GLY A 370 -17.84 4.89 9.76
N GLY A 371 -18.02 5.61 8.66
CA GLY A 371 -17.72 5.12 7.31
C GLY A 371 -16.75 6.04 6.57
N PHE A 372 -15.87 5.44 5.76
CA PHE A 372 -14.87 6.15 4.99
C PHE A 372 -14.80 5.64 3.57
N PHE A 373 -14.53 6.57 2.65
CA PHE A 373 -14.27 6.26 1.25
C PHE A 373 -12.76 6.15 1.00
N TYR A 374 -12.37 5.21 0.12
CA TYR A 374 -10.99 5.00 -0.30
C TYR A 374 -10.94 4.93 -1.82
N PHE A 375 -10.13 5.79 -2.44
CA PHE A 375 -9.88 5.79 -3.88
C PHE A 375 -8.41 5.48 -4.14
N ILE A 376 -8.14 4.35 -4.80
CA ILE A 376 -6.78 3.82 -4.96
C ILE A 376 -6.63 3.09 -6.30
N VAL A 377 -5.40 3.02 -6.79
CA VAL A 377 -5.00 2.20 -7.93
C VAL A 377 -4.51 0.84 -7.43
N GLY A 378 -5.05 -0.25 -7.97
CA GLY A 378 -4.75 -1.61 -7.55
C GLY A 378 -5.80 -2.21 -6.62
N GLU A 379 -5.54 -3.42 -6.14
CA GLU A 379 -6.37 -4.10 -5.14
C GLU A 379 -5.85 -3.83 -3.73
N SER A 380 -6.63 -4.23 -2.73
CA SER A 380 -6.26 -4.09 -1.31
C SER A 380 -5.09 -5.02 -0.95
N PHE A 381 -5.04 -6.21 -1.58
CA PHE A 381 -3.98 -7.19 -1.42
C PHE A 381 -4.01 -8.22 -2.55
#